data_26fe49176c6868ac335bf746cdafd569
#
_entry.id   26fe49176c6868ac335bf746cdafd569
#
_cell.length_a   1.000
_cell.length_b   1.000
_cell.length_c   1.000
_cell.angle_alpha   90.00
_cell.angle_beta   90.00
_cell.angle_gamma   90.00
#
_symmetry.space_group_name_H-M   'P 1'
#
loop_
_entity.id
_entity.type
_entity.pdbx_description
1 polymer ?
#
loop_
_entity_poly.entity_id
_entity_poly.type
_entity_poly.pdbx_seq_one_letter_code
_entity_poly.pdbx_strand_id
1 'polypeptide(L)'
;MNIETLKVIDKQLKKSEIPYRFQRYGTNKIPSEYWVGSYSEVVNSNGDDGSSQSTFILTGTTTEDWLTLEQTKDKIKQLFPSCGGFRTKTGKGTAVVMYDNSIPIPVDSGNFKRIQINLSVYEWEA
;
A
#
# COMPACT_ATOMS: atom_id res chain seq x y z
N MET A 1 4.20 8.42 8.97
CA MET A 1 3.45 8.89 7.79
C MET A 1 2.37 9.87 8.21
N ASN A 2 2.15 10.86 7.39
CA ASN A 2 1.10 11.84 7.58
C ASN A 2 -0.27 11.17 7.45
N ILE A 3 -1.23 11.55 8.33
CA ILE A 3 -2.59 11.01 8.29
C ILE A 3 -3.26 11.28 6.94
N GLU A 4 -3.02 12.47 6.37
CA GLU A 4 -3.61 12.81 5.07
C GLU A 4 -3.08 11.92 3.95
N THR A 5 -1.80 11.55 4.01
CA THR A 5 -1.22 10.62 3.05
C THR A 5 -1.87 9.24 3.17
N LEU A 6 -2.10 8.77 4.40
CA LEU A 6 -2.81 7.51 4.63
C LEU A 6 -4.22 7.55 4.05
N LYS A 7 -4.92 8.67 4.23
CA LYS A 7 -6.27 8.85 3.68
C LYS A 7 -6.27 8.86 2.15
N VAL A 8 -5.25 9.46 1.54
CA VAL A 8 -5.14 9.48 0.08
C VAL A 8 -4.92 8.07 -0.47
N ILE A 9 -4.06 7.30 0.17
CA ILE A 9 -3.81 5.91 -0.23
C ILE A 9 -5.10 5.10 -0.11
N ASP A 10 -5.81 5.23 1.01
CA ASP A 10 -7.09 4.57 1.23
C ASP A 10 -8.10 4.91 0.13
N LYS A 11 -8.22 6.19 -0.19
CA LYS A 11 -9.13 6.66 -1.23
C LYS A 11 -8.79 6.09 -2.60
N GLN A 12 -7.52 6.07 -2.97
CA GLN A 12 -7.10 5.54 -4.26
C GLN A 12 -7.40 4.04 -4.37
N LEU A 13 -7.12 3.28 -3.32
CA LEU A 13 -7.38 1.84 -3.32
C LEU A 13 -8.88 1.54 -3.41
N LYS A 14 -9.70 2.25 -2.65
CA LYS A 14 -11.15 2.05 -2.67
C LYS A 14 -11.78 2.51 -3.98
N LYS A 15 -11.26 3.56 -4.58
CA LYS A 15 -11.72 4.04 -5.88
C LYS A 15 -11.53 2.99 -6.97
N SER A 16 -10.51 2.15 -6.84
CA SER A 16 -10.25 1.05 -7.77
C SER A 16 -10.92 -0.26 -7.34
N GLU A 17 -11.83 -0.18 -6.37
CA GLU A 17 -12.62 -1.33 -5.88
C GLU A 17 -11.74 -2.43 -5.29
N ILE A 18 -10.61 -2.06 -4.70
CA ILE A 18 -9.75 -3.01 -4.01
C ILE A 18 -10.26 -3.16 -2.57
N PRO A 19 -10.58 -4.40 -2.12
CA PRO A 19 -11.04 -4.60 -0.73
C PRO A 19 -9.90 -4.38 0.24
N TYR A 20 -9.88 -3.21 0.86
CA TYR A 20 -8.74 -2.70 1.63
C TYR A 20 -9.19 -2.17 2.99
N ARG A 21 -8.40 -2.47 4.03
CA ARG A 21 -8.51 -1.88 5.37
C ARG A 21 -7.12 -1.59 5.92
N PHE A 22 -7.02 -0.50 6.69
CA PHE A 22 -5.77 -0.16 7.35
C PHE A 22 -5.62 -0.95 8.65
N GLN A 23 -4.45 -1.49 8.89
CA GLN A 23 -4.01 -2.29 10.05
C GLN A 23 -4.68 -3.67 10.16
N ARG A 24 -5.96 -3.79 9.95
CA ARG A 24 -6.63 -5.09 9.97
C ARG A 24 -7.96 -5.03 9.26
N TYR A 25 -8.39 -6.15 8.75
CA TYR A 25 -9.73 -6.30 8.25
C TYR A 25 -10.68 -6.62 9.41
N GLY A 26 -11.91 -6.09 9.38
CA GLY A 26 -12.88 -6.30 10.44
C GLY A 26 -13.32 -7.76 10.55
N THR A 27 -13.97 -8.11 11.69
CA THR A 27 -14.37 -9.48 11.96
C THR A 27 -15.64 -9.91 11.22
N ASN A 28 -16.42 -8.94 10.71
CA ASN A 28 -17.62 -9.24 9.93
C ASN A 28 -17.20 -9.49 8.49
N LYS A 29 -17.83 -10.40 7.82
CA LYS A 29 -17.66 -10.73 6.39
C LYS A 29 -16.32 -10.30 5.76
N ILE A 30 -15.34 -11.18 5.85
CA ILE A 30 -14.07 -11.00 5.17
C ILE A 30 -14.24 -11.51 3.73
N PRO A 31 -13.95 -10.68 2.70
CA PRO A 31 -14.02 -11.14 1.32
C PRO A 31 -13.04 -12.28 1.03
N SER A 32 -13.25 -13.01 -0.08
CA SER A 32 -12.33 -14.06 -0.50
C SER A 32 -10.95 -13.48 -0.87
N GLU A 33 -10.90 -12.24 -1.31
CA GLU A 33 -9.66 -11.47 -1.48
C GLU A 33 -9.74 -10.23 -0.61
N TYR A 34 -8.70 -9.97 0.17
CA TYR A 34 -8.65 -8.76 0.97
C TYR A 34 -7.22 -8.26 1.14
N TRP A 35 -7.07 -6.96 1.40
CA TRP A 35 -5.80 -6.29 1.50
C TRP A 35 -5.75 -5.50 2.80
N VAL A 36 -4.64 -5.60 3.49
CA VAL A 36 -4.40 -4.88 4.74
C VAL A 36 -3.18 -3.99 4.57
N GLY A 37 -3.33 -2.72 4.96
CA GLY A 37 -2.25 -1.75 4.90
C GLY A 37 -1.60 -1.56 6.25
N SER A 38 -0.31 -1.33 6.22
CA SER A 38 0.50 -0.97 7.36
C SER A 38 1.65 -0.10 6.87
N TYR A 39 2.47 0.42 7.76
CA TYR A 39 3.64 1.17 7.30
C TYR A 39 4.80 1.01 8.27
N SER A 40 5.99 1.30 7.76
CA SER A 40 7.21 1.32 8.53
C SER A 40 7.91 2.67 8.31
N GLU A 41 8.29 3.32 9.39
CA GLU A 41 9.04 4.57 9.37
C GLU A 41 10.38 4.35 10.03
N VAL A 42 11.40 5.06 9.52
CA VAL A 42 12.72 5.05 10.14
C VAL A 42 12.96 6.45 10.71
N VAL A 43 13.35 6.51 11.98
CA VAL A 43 13.69 7.77 12.63
C VAL A 43 14.88 8.39 11.89
N ASN A 44 14.78 9.69 11.57
CA ASN A 44 15.81 10.44 10.86
C ASN A 44 16.03 9.97 9.39
N SER A 45 14.98 9.48 8.75
CA SER A 45 15.02 9.08 7.34
C SER A 45 14.85 10.29 6.40
N ASN A 46 15.35 11.46 6.79
CA ASN A 46 15.24 12.67 6.00
C ASN A 46 16.28 12.69 4.89
N GLY A 47 15.83 12.96 3.67
CA GLY A 47 16.72 13.16 2.54
C GLY A 47 17.32 14.56 2.53
N ASP A 48 18.32 14.76 1.69
CA ASP A 48 18.96 16.07 1.53
C ASP A 48 18.02 17.14 1.00
N ASP A 49 16.95 16.71 0.33
CA ASP A 49 15.92 17.58 -0.23
C ASP A 49 14.82 17.94 0.78
N GLY A 50 14.97 17.56 2.04
CA GLY A 50 13.98 17.82 3.08
C GLY A 50 12.83 16.82 3.12
N SER A 51 12.89 15.76 2.32
CA SER A 51 11.84 14.72 2.35
C SER A 51 12.04 13.76 3.52
N SER A 52 10.96 13.19 3.99
CA SER A 52 10.99 12.00 4.83
C SER A 52 10.50 10.83 4.01
N GLN A 53 11.09 9.66 4.26
CA GLN A 53 10.75 8.44 3.52
C GLN A 53 10.20 7.40 4.46
N SER A 54 9.13 6.75 4.03
CA SER A 54 8.57 5.60 4.73
C SER A 54 8.15 4.54 3.72
N THR A 55 7.85 3.36 4.21
CA THR A 55 7.36 2.26 3.37
C THR A 55 5.94 1.96 3.78
N PHE A 56 5.02 2.00 2.81
CA PHE A 56 3.65 1.55 3.02
C PHE A 56 3.55 0.10 2.55
N ILE A 57 3.06 -0.77 3.42
CA ILE A 57 3.06 -2.21 3.20
C ILE A 57 1.64 -2.66 2.97
N LEU A 58 1.38 -3.25 1.81
CA LEU A 58 0.08 -3.85 1.49
C LEU A 58 0.25 -5.37 1.49
N THR A 59 -0.55 -6.03 2.32
CA THR A 59 -0.56 -7.49 2.35
C THR A 59 -1.90 -7.96 1.79
N GLY A 60 -1.84 -8.66 0.67
CA GLY A 60 -3.00 -9.24 0.01
C GLY A 60 -3.11 -10.71 0.32
N THR A 61 -4.32 -11.15 0.66
CA THR A 61 -4.63 -12.54 0.97
C THR A 61 -5.84 -12.98 0.18
N THR A 62 -5.81 -14.19 -0.37
CA THR A 62 -6.95 -14.74 -1.08
C THR A 62 -7.05 -16.24 -0.83
N THR A 63 -8.28 -16.76 -0.86
CA THR A 63 -8.56 -18.19 -0.91
C THR A 63 -8.74 -18.67 -2.35
N GLU A 64 -8.73 -17.76 -3.31
CA GLU A 64 -8.82 -18.07 -4.74
C GLU A 64 -7.44 -18.44 -5.28
N ASP A 65 -7.14 -18.16 -6.53
CA ASP A 65 -5.83 -18.50 -7.07
C ASP A 65 -4.86 -17.31 -7.05
N TRP A 66 -3.60 -17.57 -7.36
CA TRP A 66 -2.57 -16.54 -7.41
C TRP A 66 -2.86 -15.44 -8.43
N LEU A 67 -3.57 -15.78 -9.50
CA LEU A 67 -3.90 -14.83 -10.55
C LEU A 67 -4.73 -13.67 -10.00
N THR A 68 -5.61 -13.95 -9.03
CA THR A 68 -6.41 -12.92 -8.37
C THR A 68 -5.52 -11.86 -7.71
N LEU A 69 -4.51 -12.30 -6.98
CA LEU A 69 -3.56 -11.36 -6.34
C LEU A 69 -2.73 -10.61 -7.38
N GLU A 70 -2.30 -11.29 -8.43
CA GLU A 70 -1.50 -10.67 -9.49
C GLU A 70 -2.29 -9.60 -10.24
N GLN A 71 -3.57 -9.83 -10.48
CA GLN A 71 -4.45 -8.85 -11.13
C GLN A 71 -4.61 -7.61 -10.27
N THR A 72 -4.79 -7.77 -8.97
CA THR A 72 -4.88 -6.63 -8.06
C THR A 72 -3.54 -5.91 -7.94
N LYS A 73 -2.44 -6.65 -7.94
CA LYS A 73 -1.10 -6.04 -7.98
C LYS A 73 -0.94 -5.13 -9.18
N ASP A 74 -1.41 -5.54 -10.35
CA ASP A 74 -1.34 -4.72 -11.55
C ASP A 74 -2.14 -3.41 -11.40
N LYS A 75 -3.31 -3.48 -10.76
CA LYS A 75 -4.07 -2.27 -10.44
C LYS A 75 -3.29 -1.34 -9.51
N ILE A 76 -2.65 -1.90 -8.49
CA ILE A 76 -1.86 -1.13 -7.53
C ILE A 76 -0.68 -0.46 -8.22
N LYS A 77 -0.01 -1.17 -9.13
CA LYS A 77 1.09 -0.60 -9.92
C LYS A 77 0.64 0.55 -10.81
N GLN A 78 -0.59 0.49 -11.32
CA GLN A 78 -1.15 1.58 -12.13
C GLN A 78 -1.52 2.78 -11.27
N LEU A 79 -2.01 2.55 -10.05
CA LEU A 79 -2.35 3.63 -9.13
C LEU A 79 -1.12 4.37 -8.63
N PHE A 80 -0.04 3.62 -8.38
CA PHE A 80 1.19 4.15 -7.80
C PHE A 80 2.38 3.76 -8.68
N PRO A 81 2.54 4.40 -9.86
CA PRO A 81 3.58 3.98 -10.80
C PRO A 81 4.97 4.04 -10.18
N SER A 82 5.82 3.09 -10.52
CA SER A 82 7.21 3.06 -10.05
C SER A 82 8.05 4.17 -10.66
N CYS A 83 7.60 4.73 -11.77
CA CYS A 83 8.27 5.86 -12.42
C CYS A 83 7.39 7.10 -12.26
N GLY A 84 7.85 8.08 -11.49
CA GLY A 84 7.13 9.32 -11.23
C GLY A 84 6.17 9.29 -10.06
N GLY A 85 5.57 8.14 -9.79
CA GLY A 85 4.69 7.93 -8.65
C GLY A 85 3.36 8.66 -8.74
N PHE A 86 2.57 8.51 -7.70
CA PHE A 86 1.33 9.26 -7.51
C PHE A 86 1.63 10.45 -6.59
N ARG A 87 1.46 11.66 -7.11
CA ARG A 87 1.72 12.90 -6.38
C ARG A 87 0.42 13.46 -5.83
N THR A 88 0.46 13.92 -4.59
CA THR A 88 -0.69 14.56 -3.97
C THR A 88 -0.23 15.70 -3.05
N LYS A 89 -1.08 16.72 -2.94
CA LYS A 89 -0.88 17.78 -1.95
C LYS A 89 -1.63 17.42 -0.68
N THR A 90 -0.98 17.67 0.44
CA THR A 90 -1.60 17.53 1.76
C THR A 90 -1.65 18.88 2.44
N GLY A 91 -2.39 19.01 3.54
CA GLY A 91 -2.41 20.24 4.31
C GLY A 91 -1.05 20.63 4.86
N LYS A 92 -0.09 19.69 4.92
CA LYS A 92 1.27 19.93 5.42
C LYS A 92 2.32 20.01 4.33
N GLY A 93 1.98 19.72 3.07
CA GLY A 93 2.95 19.79 2.00
C GLY A 93 2.59 18.90 0.84
N THR A 94 3.53 18.08 0.39
CA THR A 94 3.38 17.21 -0.77
C THR A 94 3.80 15.80 -0.42
N ALA A 95 3.13 14.82 -0.99
CA ALA A 95 3.52 13.42 -0.86
C ALA A 95 3.58 12.76 -2.23
N VAL A 96 4.49 11.78 -2.38
CA VAL A 96 4.61 10.94 -3.57
C VAL A 96 4.62 9.50 -3.12
N VAL A 97 3.75 8.69 -3.73
CA VAL A 97 3.64 7.26 -3.43
C VAL A 97 3.99 6.48 -4.69
N MET A 98 4.93 5.56 -4.57
CA MET A 98 5.42 4.78 -5.71
C MET A 98 5.49 3.30 -5.38
N TYR A 99 5.11 2.46 -6.35
CA TYR A 99 5.35 1.03 -6.24
C TYR A 99 6.86 0.77 -6.19
N ASP A 100 7.28 -0.04 -5.23
CA ASP A 100 8.68 -0.40 -5.06
C ASP A 100 8.91 -1.87 -5.43
N ASN A 101 8.36 -2.80 -4.66
CA ASN A 101 8.52 -4.22 -4.95
C ASN A 101 7.35 -5.04 -4.40
N SER A 102 7.35 -6.32 -4.75
CA SER A 102 6.38 -7.27 -4.20
C SER A 102 7.06 -8.61 -3.94
N ILE A 103 6.58 -9.31 -2.92
CA ILE A 103 7.14 -10.58 -2.48
C ILE A 103 5.98 -11.54 -2.21
N PRO A 104 5.88 -12.68 -2.91
CA PRO A 104 4.94 -13.72 -2.51
C PRO A 104 5.36 -14.27 -1.15
N ILE A 105 4.39 -14.48 -0.27
CA ILE A 105 4.64 -14.96 1.08
C ILE A 105 4.16 -16.40 1.18
N PRO A 106 5.05 -17.36 1.52
CA PRO A 106 4.62 -18.74 1.76
C PRO A 106 3.67 -18.81 2.95
N VAL A 107 2.60 -19.57 2.83
CA VAL A 107 1.63 -19.80 3.90
C VAL A 107 1.54 -21.30 4.13
N ASP A 108 1.80 -21.74 5.36
CA ASP A 108 1.92 -23.15 5.67
C ASP A 108 0.59 -23.86 5.85
N SER A 109 -0.51 -23.13 5.99
CA SER A 109 -1.78 -23.74 6.32
C SER A 109 -2.89 -23.31 5.36
N GLY A 110 -3.71 -24.29 4.97
CA GLY A 110 -4.94 -24.06 4.26
C GLY A 110 -4.75 -23.65 2.81
N ASN A 111 -5.79 -23.06 2.26
CA ASN A 111 -5.87 -22.67 0.86
C ASN A 111 -5.54 -21.19 0.66
N PHE A 112 -4.88 -20.57 1.61
CA PHE A 112 -4.54 -19.16 1.53
C PHE A 112 -3.33 -18.91 0.66
N LYS A 113 -3.40 -17.84 -0.11
CA LYS A 113 -2.26 -17.32 -0.86
C LYS A 113 -2.07 -15.88 -0.43
N ARG A 114 -0.82 -15.46 -0.29
CA ARG A 114 -0.51 -14.14 0.25
C ARG A 114 0.63 -13.49 -0.51
N ILE A 115 0.53 -12.18 -0.68
CA ILE A 115 1.57 -11.37 -1.30
C ILE A 115 1.76 -10.11 -0.48
N GLN A 116 2.99 -9.64 -0.38
CA GLN A 116 3.32 -8.36 0.21
C GLN A 116 3.77 -7.40 -0.88
N ILE A 117 3.17 -6.22 -0.90
CA ILE A 117 3.56 -5.14 -1.82
C ILE A 117 4.09 -4.00 -0.98
N ASN A 118 5.27 -3.50 -1.34
CA ASN A 118 5.88 -2.35 -0.68
C ASN A 118 5.79 -1.14 -1.59
N LEU A 119 5.25 -0.05 -1.04
CA LEU A 119 5.19 1.25 -1.71
C LEU A 119 6.15 2.19 -0.99
N SER A 120 6.97 2.90 -1.75
CA SER A 120 7.82 3.96 -1.19
C SER A 120 7.00 5.24 -1.09
N VAL A 121 7.04 5.87 0.07
CA VAL A 121 6.30 7.11 0.34
C VAL A 121 7.30 8.20 0.71
N TYR A 122 7.28 9.27 -0.06
CA TYR A 122 8.11 10.45 0.19
C TYR A 122 7.19 11.59 0.57
N GLU A 123 7.53 12.29 1.65
CA GLU A 123 6.73 13.41 2.13
C GLU A 123 7.61 14.62 2.35
N TRP A 124 7.17 15.78 1.86
CA TRP A 124 7.81 17.08 2.06
C TRP A 124 6.82 17.97 2.79
N GLU A 125 7.25 18.54 3.91
CA GLU A 125 6.47 19.52 4.63
C GLU A 125 6.78 20.93 4.14
N ALA A 126 5.74 21.73 4.01
CA ALA A 126 5.89 23.12 3.60
C ALA A 126 6.43 24.00 4.73
#